data_3380e1c290fb7159b794e5037a86ab75
#
_entry.id   3380e1c290fb7159b794e5037a86ab75
#
_cell.length_a   1.000
_cell.length_b   1.000
_cell.length_c   1.000
_cell.angle_alpha   90.00
_cell.angle_beta   90.00
_cell.angle_gamma   90.00
#
_symmetry.space_group_name_H-M   'P 1'
#
loop_
_entity.id
_entity.type
_entity.pdbx_description
1 polymer ?
#
loop_
_entity_poly.entity_id
_entity_poly.type
_entity_poly.pdbx_seq_one_letter_code
_entity_poly.pdbx_strand_id
1 'polypeptide(L)'
;VRTWSPAQPRRACATRRACLIARFNFIYAKDRLDAEVILKPLVCDMELVQRIIYIAALESFRAAKKAFWKIKISVKDTLALEHMGGPRTLEVAVLDYIACNKDLYDVRCNIQEVIGAMNRNPKLPCPAEVDFIVISSFIREMCCLAFAMQTLMPPLDIAFGVDGELFNKTMYYRSCDSDFTAAFVAYHVWPALMENGAVIVKGEVVTKK
;
A
#
# COMPACT_ATOMS: atom_id res chain seq x y z
N VAL A 1 -36.91 21.42 5.60
CA VAL A 1 -36.61 20.02 5.83
C VAL A 1 -35.88 19.52 4.57
N ARG A 2 -34.55 19.37 4.63
CA ARG A 2 -33.76 18.80 3.52
C ARG A 2 -33.95 17.28 3.56
N THR A 3 -34.61 16.74 2.56
CA THR A 3 -34.76 15.31 2.37
C THR A 3 -33.37 14.70 2.03
N TRP A 4 -32.93 13.82 2.89
CA TRP A 4 -31.67 13.08 2.71
C TRP A 4 -31.81 12.10 1.55
N SER A 5 -31.09 12.31 0.45
CA SER A 5 -31.11 11.42 -0.72
C SER A 5 -30.08 10.30 -0.58
N PRO A 6 -30.46 9.02 -0.70
CA PRO A 6 -29.55 7.87 -0.54
C PRO A 6 -28.44 7.75 -1.61
N ALA A 7 -28.44 8.60 -2.63
CA ALA A 7 -27.48 8.55 -3.72
C ALA A 7 -26.12 9.23 -3.43
N GLN A 8 -26.01 10.04 -2.38
CA GLN A 8 -24.79 10.76 -2.03
C GLN A 8 -23.64 9.87 -1.50
N PRO A 9 -23.88 8.81 -0.67
CA PRO A 9 -22.78 7.99 -0.14
C PRO A 9 -22.00 7.24 -1.23
N ARG A 10 -22.67 6.74 -2.27
CA ARG A 10 -22.03 5.98 -3.36
C ARG A 10 -21.13 6.85 -4.24
N ARG A 11 -21.54 8.10 -4.52
CA ARG A 11 -20.71 9.05 -5.29
C ARG A 11 -19.48 9.48 -4.51
N ALA A 12 -19.60 9.77 -3.23
CA ALA A 12 -18.49 10.13 -2.37
C ALA A 12 -17.46 8.98 -2.28
N CYS A 13 -17.92 7.74 -2.16
CA CYS A 13 -17.05 6.55 -2.14
C CYS A 13 -16.32 6.34 -3.47
N ALA A 14 -17.00 6.48 -4.61
CA ALA A 14 -16.41 6.35 -5.94
C ALA A 14 -15.34 7.44 -6.19
N THR A 15 -15.62 8.69 -5.82
CA THR A 15 -14.66 9.80 -5.92
C THR A 15 -13.44 9.54 -5.04
N ARG A 16 -13.64 9.09 -3.81
CA ARG A 16 -12.55 8.76 -2.87
C ARG A 16 -11.70 7.62 -3.39
N ARG A 17 -12.31 6.56 -3.94
CA ARG A 17 -11.61 5.46 -4.58
C ARG A 17 -10.72 5.96 -5.73
N ALA A 18 -11.25 6.79 -6.63
CA ALA A 18 -10.48 7.36 -7.74
C ALA A 18 -9.31 8.22 -7.25
N CYS A 19 -9.50 9.03 -6.21
CA CYS A 19 -8.43 9.82 -5.60
C CYS A 19 -7.31 8.94 -5.01
N LEU A 20 -7.65 7.81 -4.36
CA LEU A 20 -6.64 6.91 -3.79
C LEU A 20 -5.85 6.17 -4.88
N ILE A 21 -6.51 5.76 -5.98
CA ILE A 21 -5.82 5.19 -7.15
C ILE A 21 -4.89 6.24 -7.79
N ALA A 22 -5.35 7.49 -7.96
CA ALA A 22 -4.53 8.56 -8.47
C ALA A 22 -3.32 8.85 -7.56
N ARG A 23 -3.51 8.81 -6.23
CA ARG A 23 -2.40 8.95 -5.26
C ARG A 23 -1.40 7.80 -5.35
N PHE A 24 -1.85 6.56 -5.52
CA PHE A 24 -0.97 5.41 -5.74
C PHE A 24 -0.09 5.60 -6.97
N ASN A 25 -0.69 6.04 -8.09
CA ASN A 25 0.05 6.32 -9.33
C ASN A 25 1.01 7.50 -9.15
N PHE A 26 0.64 8.52 -8.37
CA PHE A 26 1.52 9.65 -8.08
C PHE A 26 2.74 9.23 -7.25
N ILE A 27 2.55 8.39 -6.22
CA ILE A 27 3.67 7.87 -5.41
C ILE A 27 4.63 7.05 -6.30
N TYR A 28 4.10 6.24 -7.22
CA TYR A 28 4.93 5.53 -8.20
C TYR A 28 5.75 6.49 -9.08
N ALA A 29 5.10 7.51 -9.62
CA ALA A 29 5.71 8.40 -10.61
C ALA A 29 6.67 9.43 -9.98
N LYS A 30 6.50 9.76 -8.69
CA LYS A 30 7.28 10.81 -8.03
C LYS A 30 7.94 10.34 -6.74
N ASP A 31 7.17 10.01 -5.71
CA ASP A 31 7.71 9.75 -4.37
C ASP A 31 8.69 8.57 -4.38
N ARG A 32 8.45 7.56 -5.23
CA ARG A 32 9.38 6.46 -5.51
C ARG A 32 10.71 6.94 -6.06
N LEU A 33 10.68 7.82 -7.06
CA LEU A 33 11.90 8.37 -7.67
C LEU A 33 12.67 9.26 -6.69
N ASP A 34 11.97 10.03 -5.87
CA ASP A 34 12.60 10.83 -4.80
C ASP A 34 13.32 9.91 -3.79
N ALA A 35 12.71 8.77 -3.43
CA ALA A 35 13.35 7.77 -2.57
C ALA A 35 14.58 7.11 -3.26
N GLU A 36 14.51 6.84 -4.56
CA GLU A 36 15.68 6.36 -5.33
C GLU A 36 16.85 7.36 -5.28
N VAL A 37 16.58 8.65 -5.45
CA VAL A 37 17.60 9.70 -5.38
C VAL A 37 18.28 9.74 -4.00
N ILE A 38 17.51 9.53 -2.92
CA ILE A 38 18.03 9.48 -1.55
C ILE A 38 18.90 8.22 -1.33
N LEU A 39 18.51 7.08 -1.87
CA LEU A 39 19.19 5.81 -1.66
C LEU A 39 20.44 5.62 -2.55
N LYS A 40 20.46 6.18 -3.75
CA LYS A 40 21.59 6.05 -4.71
C LYS A 40 22.98 6.37 -4.14
N PRO A 41 23.17 7.42 -3.33
CA PRO A 41 24.48 7.69 -2.71
C PRO A 41 24.90 6.66 -1.66
N LEU A 42 23.94 5.91 -1.09
CA LEU A 42 24.16 4.93 -0.03
C LEU A 42 24.31 3.51 -0.59
N VAL A 43 23.72 3.24 -1.75
CA VAL A 43 23.68 1.92 -2.37
C VAL A 43 24.01 2.05 -3.85
N CYS A 44 25.17 1.54 -4.27
CA CYS A 44 25.63 1.63 -5.66
C CYS A 44 24.83 0.73 -6.63
N ASP A 45 24.18 -0.33 -6.14
CA ASP A 45 23.41 -1.28 -6.94
C ASP A 45 21.96 -0.81 -7.09
N MET A 46 21.56 -0.48 -8.33
CA MET A 46 20.19 -0.05 -8.64
C MET A 46 19.14 -1.14 -8.40
N GLU A 47 19.50 -2.41 -8.62
CA GLU A 47 18.59 -3.51 -8.30
C GLU A 47 18.26 -3.51 -6.80
N LEU A 48 19.29 -3.34 -5.97
CA LEU A 48 19.10 -3.28 -4.51
C LEU A 48 18.31 -2.04 -4.07
N VAL A 49 18.52 -0.87 -4.70
CA VAL A 49 17.72 0.35 -4.45
C VAL A 49 16.24 0.09 -4.73
N GLN A 50 15.93 -0.50 -5.89
CA GLN A 50 14.55 -0.82 -6.27
C GLN A 50 13.92 -1.87 -5.35
N ARG A 51 14.70 -2.89 -4.93
CA ARG A 51 14.26 -3.87 -3.93
C ARG A 51 13.93 -3.26 -2.57
N ILE A 52 14.76 -2.31 -2.10
CA ILE A 52 14.51 -1.58 -0.84
C ILE A 52 13.16 -0.86 -0.91
N ILE A 53 12.92 -0.13 -1.99
CA ILE A 53 11.68 0.64 -2.17
C ILE A 53 10.46 -0.29 -2.30
N TYR A 54 10.57 -1.36 -3.07
CA TYR A 54 9.51 -2.35 -3.21
C TYR A 54 9.16 -2.99 -1.87
N ILE A 55 10.15 -3.43 -1.10
CA ILE A 55 9.93 -4.04 0.22
C ILE A 55 9.36 -3.01 1.20
N ALA A 56 9.83 -1.75 1.16
CA ALA A 56 9.24 -0.68 1.96
C ALA A 56 7.75 -0.48 1.65
N ALA A 57 7.35 -0.52 0.38
CA ALA A 57 5.96 -0.46 -0.03
C ALA A 57 5.16 -1.65 0.50
N LEU A 58 5.66 -2.88 0.37
CA LEU A 58 5.00 -4.08 0.88
C LEU A 58 4.80 -4.04 2.39
N GLU A 59 5.87 -3.72 3.14
CA GLU A 59 5.81 -3.68 4.61
C GLU A 59 4.90 -2.54 5.10
N SER A 60 4.84 -1.40 4.38
CA SER A 60 3.91 -0.31 4.67
C SER A 60 2.45 -0.75 4.55
N PHE A 61 2.11 -1.50 3.50
CA PHE A 61 0.75 -2.06 3.34
C PHE A 61 0.43 -3.09 4.42
N ARG A 62 1.38 -3.97 4.77
CA ARG A 62 1.19 -4.94 5.86
C ARG A 62 0.94 -4.28 7.21
N ALA A 63 1.78 -3.29 7.57
CA ALA A 63 1.67 -2.58 8.83
C ALA A 63 0.37 -1.78 8.92
N ALA A 64 0.03 -1.03 7.86
CA ALA A 64 -1.21 -0.25 7.80
C ALA A 64 -2.45 -1.13 7.86
N LYS A 65 -2.48 -2.26 7.15
CA LYS A 65 -3.57 -3.23 7.18
C LYS A 65 -3.76 -3.82 8.59
N LYS A 66 -2.66 -4.19 9.26
CA LYS A 66 -2.68 -4.69 10.64
C LYS A 66 -3.23 -3.64 11.61
N ALA A 67 -2.78 -2.37 11.49
CA ALA A 67 -3.28 -1.27 12.30
C ALA A 67 -4.77 -1.00 12.04
N PHE A 68 -5.19 -0.99 10.77
CA PHE A 68 -6.58 -0.84 10.38
C PHE A 68 -7.48 -1.89 11.04
N TRP A 69 -7.09 -3.17 10.99
CA TRP A 69 -7.89 -4.24 11.59
C TRP A 69 -8.03 -4.11 13.11
N LYS A 70 -6.96 -3.69 13.81
CA LYS A 70 -7.03 -3.40 15.25
C LYS A 70 -8.03 -2.30 15.56
N ILE A 71 -7.93 -1.18 14.84
CA ILE A 71 -8.83 -0.02 14.99
C ILE A 71 -10.27 -0.43 14.64
N LYS A 72 -10.45 -1.15 13.53
CA LYS A 72 -11.78 -1.59 13.08
C LYS A 72 -12.49 -2.46 14.12
N ILE A 73 -11.78 -3.39 14.75
CA ILE A 73 -12.34 -4.24 15.83
C ILE A 73 -12.76 -3.35 17.01
N SER A 74 -11.88 -2.48 17.49
CA SER A 74 -12.17 -1.60 18.63
C SER A 74 -13.35 -0.66 18.36
N VAL A 75 -13.40 -0.04 17.18
CA VAL A 75 -14.52 0.86 16.78
C VAL A 75 -15.82 0.07 16.64
N LYS A 76 -15.76 -1.12 16.05
CA LYS A 76 -16.92 -1.99 15.86
C LYS A 76 -17.52 -2.40 17.20
N ASP A 77 -16.68 -2.82 18.15
CA ASP A 77 -17.13 -3.22 19.49
C ASP A 77 -17.81 -2.07 20.21
N THR A 78 -17.27 -0.84 20.10
CA THR A 78 -17.86 0.35 20.70
C THR A 78 -19.20 0.73 20.06
N LEU A 79 -19.27 0.76 18.72
CA LEU A 79 -20.48 1.14 17.99
C LEU A 79 -21.59 0.08 18.06
N ALA A 80 -21.24 -1.19 18.20
CA ALA A 80 -22.22 -2.27 18.25
C ALA A 80 -23.18 -2.19 19.46
N LEU A 81 -22.74 -1.55 20.55
CA LEU A 81 -23.54 -1.39 21.78
C LEU A 81 -24.77 -0.51 21.58
N GLU A 82 -24.71 0.47 20.70
CA GLU A 82 -25.76 1.45 20.47
C GLU A 82 -26.40 1.34 19.08
N HIS A 83 -25.87 0.47 18.21
CA HIS A 83 -26.34 0.37 16.82
C HIS A 83 -27.63 -0.46 16.70
N MET A 84 -28.72 0.20 16.27
CA MET A 84 -30.03 -0.43 16.08
C MET A 84 -30.25 -1.00 14.68
N GLY A 85 -29.26 -0.90 13.81
CA GLY A 85 -29.29 -1.41 12.43
C GLY A 85 -28.77 -2.86 12.29
N GLY A 86 -28.91 -3.42 11.10
CA GLY A 86 -28.35 -4.75 10.80
C GLY A 86 -26.83 -4.75 10.61
N PRO A 87 -26.19 -5.94 10.52
CA PRO A 87 -24.73 -6.07 10.42
C PRO A 87 -24.07 -5.30 9.28
N ARG A 88 -24.75 -5.17 8.13
CA ARG A 88 -24.25 -4.42 6.97
C ARG A 88 -24.22 -2.91 7.21
N THR A 89 -25.20 -2.37 7.90
CA THR A 89 -25.25 -0.94 8.25
C THR A 89 -24.22 -0.60 9.29
N LEU A 90 -23.95 -1.51 10.25
CA LEU A 90 -22.86 -1.36 11.21
C LEU A 90 -21.50 -1.34 10.51
N GLU A 91 -21.26 -2.23 9.56
CA GLU A 91 -20.00 -2.26 8.80
C GLU A 91 -19.74 -0.95 8.05
N VAL A 92 -20.75 -0.41 7.38
CA VAL A 92 -20.66 0.90 6.70
C VAL A 92 -20.37 2.01 7.70
N ALA A 93 -21.10 2.04 8.82
CA ALA A 93 -20.91 3.06 9.87
C ALA A 93 -19.49 3.02 10.46
N VAL A 94 -18.94 1.82 10.69
CA VAL A 94 -17.56 1.63 11.18
C VAL A 94 -16.55 2.17 10.18
N LEU A 95 -16.69 1.82 8.90
CA LEU A 95 -15.76 2.28 7.86
C LEU A 95 -15.83 3.80 7.67
N ASP A 96 -17.03 4.39 7.66
CA ASP A 96 -17.21 5.83 7.55
C ASP A 96 -16.64 6.55 8.78
N TYR A 97 -16.84 6.02 9.98
CA TYR A 97 -16.26 6.57 11.21
C TYR A 97 -14.73 6.59 11.14
N ILE A 98 -14.09 5.47 10.79
CA ILE A 98 -12.63 5.39 10.66
C ILE A 98 -12.14 6.35 9.57
N ALA A 99 -12.85 6.43 8.45
CA ALA A 99 -12.50 7.30 7.34
C ALA A 99 -12.53 8.79 7.67
N CYS A 100 -13.44 9.20 8.55
CA CYS A 100 -13.59 10.58 9.00
C CYS A 100 -12.63 10.96 10.14
N ASN A 101 -12.18 9.98 10.92
CA ASN A 101 -11.35 10.20 12.11
C ASN A 101 -9.91 9.74 11.88
N LYS A 102 -9.14 10.53 11.14
CA LYS A 102 -7.75 10.21 10.77
C LYS A 102 -6.81 10.07 11.96
N ASP A 103 -7.13 10.72 13.09
CA ASP A 103 -6.33 10.70 14.32
C ASP A 103 -6.35 9.33 15.03
N LEU A 104 -7.25 8.43 14.63
CA LEU A 104 -7.24 7.04 15.09
C LEU A 104 -6.00 6.27 14.61
N TYR A 105 -5.35 6.73 13.53
CA TYR A 105 -4.21 6.06 12.93
C TYR A 105 -2.89 6.69 13.35
N ASP A 106 -2.15 6.01 14.22
CA ASP A 106 -0.78 6.40 14.58
C ASP A 106 0.22 5.95 13.48
N VAL A 107 0.39 6.82 12.51
CA VAL A 107 1.34 6.58 11.41
C VAL A 107 2.80 6.53 11.89
N ARG A 108 3.15 7.21 12.98
CA ARG A 108 4.54 7.20 13.50
C ARG A 108 4.91 5.82 14.02
N CYS A 109 4.03 5.22 14.80
CA CYS A 109 4.21 3.85 15.26
C CYS A 109 4.37 2.88 14.09
N ASN A 110 3.55 3.04 13.04
CA ASN A 110 3.64 2.18 11.86
C ASN A 110 4.95 2.37 11.07
N ILE A 111 5.47 3.59 10.94
CA ILE A 111 6.77 3.82 10.30
C ILE A 111 7.88 3.05 11.03
N GLN A 112 7.89 3.08 12.36
CA GLN A 112 8.87 2.32 13.16
C GLN A 112 8.70 0.80 12.99
N GLU A 113 7.44 0.31 12.90
CA GLU A 113 7.16 -1.11 12.64
C GLU A 113 7.69 -1.52 11.25
N VAL A 114 7.51 -0.69 10.22
CA VAL A 114 8.01 -0.93 8.86
C VAL A 114 9.54 -0.95 8.82
N ILE A 115 10.20 0.06 9.38
CA ILE A 115 11.68 0.11 9.45
C ILE A 115 12.21 -1.11 10.20
N GLY A 116 11.60 -1.48 11.33
CA GLY A 116 11.96 -2.68 12.07
C GLY A 116 11.75 -3.97 11.27
N ALA A 117 10.74 -4.05 10.42
CA ALA A 117 10.52 -5.19 9.52
C ALA A 117 11.58 -5.24 8.40
N MET A 118 11.90 -4.08 7.80
CA MET A 118 12.95 -3.96 6.78
C MET A 118 14.32 -4.38 7.34
N ASN A 119 14.67 -3.95 8.54
CA ASN A 119 15.95 -4.29 9.20
C ASN A 119 16.10 -5.80 9.48
N ARG A 120 15.00 -6.54 9.53
CA ARG A 120 14.99 -8.00 9.71
C ARG A 120 14.88 -8.77 8.40
N ASN A 121 14.71 -8.08 7.27
CA ASN A 121 14.48 -8.73 5.99
C ASN A 121 15.82 -9.22 5.41
N PRO A 122 16.01 -10.54 5.17
CA PRO A 122 17.27 -11.09 4.70
C PRO A 122 17.63 -10.69 3.25
N LYS A 123 16.69 -10.11 2.51
CA LYS A 123 16.91 -9.60 1.14
C LYS A 123 17.46 -8.18 1.11
N LEU A 124 17.54 -7.51 2.26
CA LEU A 124 17.99 -6.13 2.36
C LEU A 124 19.36 -6.06 3.06
N PRO A 125 20.14 -4.98 2.80
CA PRO A 125 21.41 -4.76 3.49
C PRO A 125 21.19 -4.58 5.00
N CYS A 126 22.23 -4.87 5.78
CA CYS A 126 22.19 -4.67 7.22
C CYS A 126 22.00 -3.17 7.58
N PRO A 127 21.36 -2.87 8.72
CA PRO A 127 21.17 -1.49 9.19
C PRO A 127 22.47 -0.69 9.37
N ALA A 128 23.61 -1.37 9.61
CA ALA A 128 24.93 -0.75 9.66
C ALA A 128 25.37 -0.17 8.31
N GLU A 129 24.85 -0.68 7.19
CA GLU A 129 25.16 -0.24 5.84
C GLU A 129 24.19 0.83 5.35
N VAL A 130 22.88 0.68 5.65
CA VAL A 130 21.83 1.60 5.24
C VAL A 130 20.83 1.79 6.37
N ASP A 131 20.67 3.03 6.82
CA ASP A 131 19.58 3.40 7.74
C ASP A 131 18.31 3.74 6.95
N PHE A 132 17.31 2.86 7.03
CA PHE A 132 16.03 3.04 6.29
C PHE A 132 15.19 4.23 6.78
N ILE A 133 15.61 4.91 7.84
CA ILE A 133 14.99 6.17 8.30
C ILE A 133 15.06 7.27 7.22
N VAL A 134 16.05 7.21 6.33
CA VAL A 134 16.25 8.19 5.25
C VAL A 134 15.08 8.21 4.26
N ILE A 135 14.33 7.11 4.12
CA ILE A 135 13.12 7.02 3.29
C ILE A 135 11.82 7.03 4.12
N SER A 136 11.87 7.51 5.36
CA SER A 136 10.69 7.54 6.25
C SER A 136 9.52 8.36 5.70
N SER A 137 9.79 9.40 4.88
CA SER A 137 8.76 10.16 4.18
C SER A 137 7.99 9.30 3.17
N PHE A 138 8.70 8.50 2.38
CA PHE A 138 8.09 7.53 1.45
C PHE A 138 7.27 6.48 2.21
N ILE A 139 7.82 5.90 3.27
CA ILE A 139 7.13 4.92 4.13
C ILE A 139 5.85 5.52 4.70
N ARG A 140 5.89 6.79 5.17
CA ARG A 140 4.73 7.51 5.68
C ARG A 140 3.62 7.60 4.64
N GLU A 141 3.95 8.05 3.43
CA GLU A 141 2.97 8.21 2.36
C GLU A 141 2.31 6.88 1.99
N MET A 142 3.12 5.81 1.89
CA MET A 142 2.62 4.46 1.63
C MET A 142 1.73 3.94 2.76
N CYS A 143 2.10 4.16 4.03
CA CYS A 143 1.27 3.77 5.18
C CYS A 143 -0.06 4.52 5.21
N CYS A 144 -0.05 5.84 5.01
CA CYS A 144 -1.27 6.65 4.97
C CYS A 144 -2.20 6.23 3.83
N LEU A 145 -1.63 6.00 2.64
CA LEU A 145 -2.38 5.53 1.48
C LEU A 145 -2.99 4.15 1.74
N ALA A 146 -2.19 3.20 2.20
CA ALA A 146 -2.62 1.84 2.48
C ALA A 146 -3.75 1.80 3.52
N PHE A 147 -3.62 2.57 4.62
CA PHE A 147 -4.67 2.69 5.63
C PHE A 147 -5.97 3.24 5.02
N ALA A 148 -5.89 4.33 4.24
CA ALA A 148 -7.05 4.90 3.59
C ALA A 148 -7.72 3.94 2.60
N MET A 149 -6.96 3.10 1.89
CA MET A 149 -7.46 2.09 0.97
C MET A 149 -8.24 0.98 1.69
N GLN A 150 -7.87 0.63 2.93
CA GLN A 150 -8.62 -0.35 3.73
C GLN A 150 -9.99 0.16 4.19
N THR A 151 -10.23 1.46 4.20
CA THR A 151 -11.55 2.03 4.54
C THR A 151 -12.55 2.02 3.39
N LEU A 152 -12.16 1.58 2.20
CA LEU A 152 -13.06 1.40 1.05
C LEU A 152 -13.86 0.09 1.15
N MET A 153 -14.96 0.04 0.42
CA MET A 153 -15.76 -1.17 0.25
C MET A 153 -16.07 -1.34 -1.24
N PRO A 154 -15.44 -2.30 -1.92
CA PRO A 154 -14.38 -3.21 -1.42
C PRO A 154 -13.04 -2.48 -1.16
N PRO A 155 -12.18 -3.00 -0.29
CA PRO A 155 -10.87 -2.43 -0.03
C PRO A 155 -9.93 -2.63 -1.23
N LEU A 156 -9.00 -1.70 -1.39
CA LEU A 156 -7.86 -1.85 -2.30
C LEU A 156 -6.67 -2.42 -1.54
N ASP A 157 -5.95 -3.32 -2.17
CA ASP A 157 -4.76 -3.97 -1.62
C ASP A 157 -3.67 -4.07 -2.71
N ILE A 158 -2.47 -4.51 -2.36
CA ILE A 158 -1.40 -4.74 -3.31
C ILE A 158 -1.10 -6.23 -3.48
N ALA A 159 -0.60 -6.59 -4.65
CA ALA A 159 -0.10 -7.95 -4.89
C ALA A 159 1.27 -8.15 -4.25
N PHE A 160 1.45 -9.30 -3.62
CA PHE A 160 2.73 -9.75 -3.07
C PHE A 160 3.38 -10.69 -4.08
N GLY A 161 4.32 -10.16 -4.90
CA GLY A 161 5.05 -10.96 -5.87
C GLY A 161 6.19 -11.76 -5.25
N VAL A 162 6.55 -12.84 -5.92
CA VAL A 162 7.68 -13.72 -5.54
C VAL A 162 8.72 -13.70 -6.65
N ASP A 163 9.98 -13.44 -6.28
CA ASP A 163 11.09 -13.51 -7.24
C ASP A 163 11.17 -14.94 -7.83
N GLY A 164 11.36 -15.05 -9.14
CA GLY A 164 11.34 -16.32 -9.84
C GLY A 164 9.95 -16.79 -10.32
N GLU A 165 8.88 -16.05 -10.04
CA GLU A 165 7.56 -16.37 -10.59
C GLU A 165 7.51 -16.17 -12.12
N LEU A 166 6.57 -16.84 -12.79
CA LEU A 166 6.32 -16.62 -14.21
C LEU A 166 5.78 -15.21 -14.46
N PHE A 167 6.34 -14.55 -15.48
CA PHE A 167 5.87 -13.22 -15.85
C PHE A 167 4.42 -13.22 -16.30
N ASN A 168 3.59 -12.48 -15.60
CA ASN A 168 2.17 -12.31 -15.93
C ASN A 168 1.92 -10.91 -16.53
N LYS A 169 1.73 -10.84 -17.83
CA LYS A 169 1.46 -9.58 -18.58
C LYS A 169 0.15 -8.88 -18.19
N THR A 170 -0.79 -9.58 -17.54
CA THR A 170 -2.03 -8.96 -17.07
C THR A 170 -1.82 -8.23 -15.75
N MET A 171 -0.80 -8.61 -14.99
CA MET A 171 -0.51 -8.10 -13.66
C MET A 171 0.65 -7.10 -13.64
N TYR A 172 1.64 -7.26 -14.54
CA TYR A 172 2.87 -6.47 -14.53
C TYR A 172 3.22 -5.89 -15.90
N TYR A 173 3.91 -4.76 -15.87
CA TYR A 173 4.73 -4.27 -16.97
C TYR A 173 6.18 -4.69 -16.76
N ARG A 174 6.92 -4.90 -17.86
CA ARG A 174 8.37 -5.04 -17.82
C ARG A 174 9.03 -3.68 -17.74
N SER A 175 9.97 -3.52 -16.81
CA SER A 175 10.84 -2.36 -16.75
C SER A 175 11.78 -2.32 -17.98
N CYS A 176 12.36 -1.14 -18.27
CA CYS A 176 13.32 -0.96 -19.36
C CYS A 176 14.57 -1.85 -19.22
N ASP A 177 14.95 -2.22 -17.99
CA ASP A 177 16.10 -3.08 -17.69
C ASP A 177 15.82 -4.57 -17.87
N SER A 178 14.64 -4.93 -18.38
CA SER A 178 14.21 -6.31 -18.55
C SER A 178 14.77 -6.96 -19.82
N ASP A 179 15.10 -8.26 -19.72
CA ASP A 179 15.16 -9.13 -20.90
C ASP A 179 13.72 -9.47 -21.31
N PHE A 180 13.27 -8.92 -22.44
CA PHE A 180 11.91 -9.11 -22.94
C PHE A 180 11.63 -10.55 -23.43
N THR A 181 12.66 -11.38 -23.58
CA THR A 181 12.54 -12.80 -23.96
C THR A 181 12.47 -13.71 -22.72
N ALA A 182 12.82 -13.21 -21.54
CA ALA A 182 12.80 -14.00 -20.32
C ALA A 182 11.37 -14.29 -19.85
N ALA A 183 11.13 -15.52 -19.40
CA ALA A 183 9.83 -15.96 -18.92
C ALA A 183 9.61 -15.68 -17.42
N PHE A 184 10.68 -15.43 -16.66
CA PHE A 184 10.63 -15.34 -15.22
C PHE A 184 10.92 -13.91 -14.72
N VAL A 185 10.28 -13.54 -13.61
CA VAL A 185 10.52 -12.30 -12.90
C VAL A 185 11.80 -12.44 -12.08
N ALA A 186 12.80 -11.60 -12.36
CA ALA A 186 14.02 -11.55 -11.56
C ALA A 186 13.76 -10.84 -10.22
N TYR A 187 13.10 -9.67 -10.28
CA TYR A 187 12.66 -8.93 -9.10
C TYR A 187 11.54 -7.94 -9.44
N HIS A 188 10.87 -7.50 -8.38
CA HIS A 188 9.77 -6.56 -8.48
C HIS A 188 10.25 -5.13 -8.21
N VAL A 189 9.81 -4.18 -9.05
CA VAL A 189 10.09 -2.75 -8.93
C VAL A 189 8.92 -2.03 -8.23
N TRP A 190 7.67 -2.40 -8.60
CA TRP A 190 6.46 -1.81 -8.05
C TRP A 190 5.32 -2.84 -7.95
N PRO A 191 4.56 -2.88 -6.84
CA PRO A 191 3.47 -3.83 -6.70
C PRO A 191 2.26 -3.46 -7.59
N ALA A 192 1.52 -4.47 -8.04
CA ALA A 192 0.22 -4.25 -8.67
C ALA A 192 -0.83 -3.90 -7.62
N LEU A 193 -1.74 -2.96 -7.96
CA LEU A 193 -2.89 -2.62 -7.13
C LEU A 193 -4.08 -3.52 -7.48
N MET A 194 -4.69 -4.10 -6.46
CA MET A 194 -5.72 -5.13 -6.57
C MET A 194 -7.04 -4.70 -5.90
N GLU A 195 -8.15 -5.16 -6.46
CA GLU A 195 -9.47 -5.08 -5.83
C GLU A 195 -10.21 -6.39 -6.05
N ASN A 196 -10.61 -7.08 -4.99
CA ASN A 196 -11.30 -8.38 -5.06
C ASN A 196 -10.60 -9.41 -5.99
N GLY A 197 -9.27 -9.47 -5.97
CA GLY A 197 -8.49 -10.36 -6.82
C GLY A 197 -8.30 -9.87 -8.28
N ALA A 198 -8.92 -8.76 -8.68
CA ALA A 198 -8.72 -8.16 -10.00
C ALA A 198 -7.61 -7.09 -9.95
N VAL A 199 -6.80 -7.01 -11.00
CA VAL A 199 -5.77 -5.99 -11.16
C VAL A 199 -6.41 -4.67 -11.59
N ILE A 200 -6.24 -3.62 -10.78
CA ILE A 200 -6.71 -2.27 -11.06
C ILE A 200 -5.60 -1.41 -11.68
N VAL A 201 -4.38 -1.53 -11.14
CA VAL A 201 -3.17 -0.90 -11.69
C VAL A 201 -2.10 -1.96 -11.76
N LYS A 202 -1.48 -2.10 -12.93
CA LYS A 202 -0.37 -3.05 -13.08
C LYS A 202 0.85 -2.60 -12.30
N GLY A 203 1.55 -3.56 -11.74
CA GLY A 203 2.88 -3.37 -11.17
C GLY A 203 3.98 -3.34 -12.22
N GLU A 204 5.21 -3.21 -11.77
CA GLU A 204 6.41 -3.20 -12.61
C GLU A 204 7.42 -4.23 -12.10
N VAL A 205 8.00 -4.98 -13.03
CA VAL A 205 8.99 -6.04 -12.73
C VAL A 205 10.16 -5.98 -13.71
N VAL A 206 11.28 -6.51 -13.29
CA VAL A 206 12.42 -6.81 -14.17
C VAL A 206 12.43 -8.30 -14.42
N THR A 207 12.54 -8.70 -15.70
CA THR A 207 12.71 -10.10 -16.14
C THR A 207 14.13 -10.33 -16.61
N LYS A 208 14.78 -11.40 -16.14
CA LYS A 208 16.12 -11.83 -16.56
C LYS A 208 16.11 -13.33 -16.85
N LYS A 209 17.02 -13.79 -17.75
CA LYS A 209 17.28 -15.23 -17.98
C LYS A 209 18.09 -15.83 -16.87
#